data_2aeb12c378b4c43588f8b6d0ccc0d742
#
_entry.id   2aeb12c378b4c43588f8b6d0ccc0d742
#
_cell.length_a   1.000
_cell.length_b   1.000
_cell.length_c   1.000
_cell.angle_alpha   90.00
_cell.angle_beta   90.00
_cell.angle_gamma   90.00
#
_symmetry.space_group_name_H-M   'P 1'
#
loop_
_entity.id
_entity.type
_entity.pdbx_description
1 polymer ?
#
loop_
_entity_poly.entity_id
_entity_poly.type
_entity_poly.pdbx_seq_one_letter_code
_entity_poly.pdbx_strand_id
1 'polypeptide(L)'
;MWKFLKAGYMEDWVYHNTYSGTPQGSIISPVLANIYLHELDCFMERLSASFHSGKVRRRTTEYQKQVSHMQYLKDRKYGKDKWDNFTPEEKQAAVAEIKETRAKMMSVPASDPMDKNFRRLVYVRYADDFLIGVIGSQQDALDIKNEVGAFLKENLHLEMSEEKTLVTHAKRDKAHFLGYEIFVCDDQTPRKGARGKTQRVMSGQIMLYVPKDKWMSKLFSYQAMQITYDPVNGKEIWTSISRKQLLHLDDLEILRQYNAEI
;
A
#
# COMPACT_ATOMS: atom_id res chain seq x y z
N MET A 1 -20.48 -8.71 32.20
CA MET A 1 -19.07 -8.32 31.98
C MET A 1 -18.15 -8.88 33.07
N TRP A 2 -18.35 -8.59 34.35
CA TRP A 2 -17.47 -9.07 35.45
C TRP A 2 -17.26 -10.59 35.50
N LYS A 3 -18.27 -11.40 35.18
CA LYS A 3 -18.13 -12.88 35.14
C LYS A 3 -17.10 -13.33 34.08
N PHE A 4 -17.03 -12.67 32.94
CA PHE A 4 -16.05 -12.99 31.89
C PHE A 4 -14.62 -12.56 32.26
N LEU A 5 -14.47 -11.40 32.94
CA LEU A 5 -13.17 -10.91 33.40
C LEU A 5 -12.60 -11.79 34.52
N LYS A 6 -13.48 -12.45 35.32
CA LYS A 6 -13.10 -13.34 36.43
C LYS A 6 -13.13 -14.82 36.04
N ALA A 7 -13.38 -15.15 34.79
CA ALA A 7 -13.59 -16.55 34.36
C ALA A 7 -12.35 -17.45 34.51
N GLY A 8 -11.15 -16.88 34.56
CA GLY A 8 -9.92 -17.65 34.58
C GLY A 8 -9.66 -18.43 33.27
N TYR A 9 -8.78 -19.39 33.30
CA TYR A 9 -8.49 -20.28 32.16
C TYR A 9 -8.16 -21.70 32.66
N MET A 10 -8.27 -22.65 31.75
CA MET A 10 -7.92 -24.04 31.99
C MET A 10 -6.65 -24.39 31.25
N GLU A 11 -5.65 -24.92 31.94
CA GLU A 11 -4.40 -25.43 31.37
C GLU A 11 -4.14 -26.80 31.98
N ASP A 12 -3.89 -27.81 31.18
CA ASP A 12 -3.68 -29.19 31.57
C ASP A 12 -4.78 -29.73 32.55
N TRP A 13 -6.04 -29.35 32.28
CA TRP A 13 -7.22 -29.67 33.13
C TRP A 13 -7.18 -29.03 34.53
N VAL A 14 -6.27 -28.08 34.78
CA VAL A 14 -6.20 -27.32 36.03
C VAL A 14 -6.73 -25.92 35.80
N TYR A 15 -7.59 -25.46 36.72
CA TYR A 15 -8.14 -24.11 36.67
C TYR A 15 -7.15 -23.08 37.24
N HIS A 16 -6.93 -21.99 36.52
CA HIS A 16 -6.12 -20.86 36.93
C HIS A 16 -6.90 -19.56 36.90
N ASN A 17 -6.70 -18.74 37.93
CA ASN A 17 -7.26 -17.39 37.99
C ASN A 17 -6.37 -16.42 37.17
N THR A 18 -6.98 -15.51 36.43
CA THR A 18 -6.28 -14.39 35.81
C THR A 18 -6.10 -13.26 36.84
N TYR A 19 -4.87 -12.82 37.01
CA TYR A 19 -4.54 -11.70 37.90
C TYR A 19 -4.77 -10.33 37.24
N SER A 20 -4.74 -10.26 35.92
CA SER A 20 -5.01 -9.03 35.17
C SER A 20 -5.73 -9.32 33.86
N GLY A 21 -6.85 -8.63 33.65
CA GLY A 21 -7.63 -8.69 32.40
C GLY A 21 -8.27 -10.04 32.10
N THR A 22 -8.51 -10.31 30.82
CA THR A 22 -9.02 -11.59 30.32
C THR A 22 -7.86 -12.48 29.86
N PRO A 23 -8.02 -13.82 29.97
CA PRO A 23 -6.99 -14.72 29.47
C PRO A 23 -6.78 -14.54 27.97
N GLN A 24 -5.54 -14.73 27.53
CA GLN A 24 -5.19 -14.68 26.10
C GLN A 24 -6.00 -15.73 25.33
N GLY A 25 -6.62 -15.34 24.20
CA GLY A 25 -7.50 -16.23 23.43
C GLY A 25 -8.95 -16.28 23.92
N SER A 26 -9.33 -15.50 24.94
CA SER A 26 -10.73 -15.39 25.38
C SER A 26 -11.63 -14.85 24.28
N ILE A 27 -12.79 -15.45 24.09
CA ILE A 27 -13.82 -15.05 23.08
C ILE A 27 -14.24 -13.58 23.24
N ILE A 28 -14.23 -13.04 24.45
CA ILE A 28 -14.66 -11.66 24.73
C ILE A 28 -13.54 -10.64 24.54
N SER A 29 -12.27 -11.05 24.56
CA SER A 29 -11.12 -10.14 24.47
C SER A 29 -11.15 -9.24 23.23
N PRO A 30 -11.41 -9.74 22.01
CA PRO A 30 -11.47 -8.89 20.82
C PRO A 30 -12.60 -7.85 20.89
N VAL A 31 -13.74 -8.21 21.50
CA VAL A 31 -14.89 -7.29 21.65
C VAL A 31 -14.54 -6.17 22.62
N LEU A 32 -13.96 -6.52 23.78
CA LEU A 32 -13.55 -5.53 24.78
C LEU A 32 -12.44 -4.61 24.24
N ALA A 33 -11.45 -5.17 23.55
CA ALA A 33 -10.39 -4.41 22.91
C ALA A 33 -10.94 -3.41 21.89
N ASN A 34 -11.89 -3.82 21.05
CA ASN A 34 -12.53 -2.95 20.08
C ASN A 34 -13.37 -1.84 20.73
N ILE A 35 -14.09 -2.14 21.80
CA ILE A 35 -14.83 -1.11 22.55
C ILE A 35 -13.87 -0.09 23.17
N TYR A 36 -12.77 -0.56 23.76
CA TYR A 36 -11.79 0.30 24.39
C TYR A 36 -11.05 1.19 23.39
N LEU A 37 -10.59 0.62 22.27
CA LEU A 37 -9.88 1.32 21.22
C LEU A 37 -10.79 2.15 20.30
N HIS A 38 -12.10 2.09 20.46
CA HIS A 38 -13.04 2.96 19.76
C HIS A 38 -12.77 4.46 20.03
N GLU A 39 -12.30 4.79 21.23
CA GLU A 39 -11.91 6.16 21.58
C GLU A 39 -10.74 6.64 20.70
N LEU A 40 -9.77 5.74 20.39
CA LEU A 40 -8.72 6.02 19.44
C LEU A 40 -9.28 6.25 18.02
N ASP A 41 -10.25 5.44 17.60
CA ASP A 41 -10.89 5.59 16.28
C ASP A 41 -11.58 6.96 16.18
N CYS A 42 -12.32 7.37 17.19
CA CYS A 42 -12.96 8.69 17.26
C CYS A 42 -11.95 9.86 17.28
N PHE A 43 -10.82 9.67 17.98
CA PHE A 43 -9.73 10.65 17.99
C PHE A 43 -9.13 10.78 16.57
N MET A 44 -8.83 9.66 15.92
CA MET A 44 -8.25 9.64 14.58
C MET A 44 -9.17 10.23 13.50
N GLU A 45 -10.50 10.05 13.64
CA GLU A 45 -11.48 10.71 12.75
C GLU A 45 -11.41 12.24 12.87
N ARG A 46 -11.38 12.76 14.11
CA ARG A 46 -11.23 14.21 14.37
C ARG A 46 -9.92 14.75 13.83
N LEU A 47 -8.82 14.05 14.13
CA LEU A 47 -7.48 14.41 13.64
C LEU A 47 -7.43 14.40 12.10
N SER A 48 -8.01 13.38 11.46
CA SER A 48 -8.11 13.30 10.01
C SER A 48 -8.89 14.48 9.43
N ALA A 49 -10.03 14.83 10.02
CA ALA A 49 -10.86 15.94 9.57
C ALA A 49 -10.12 17.29 9.68
N SER A 50 -9.38 17.53 10.76
CA SER A 50 -8.60 18.76 10.97
C SER A 50 -7.36 18.83 10.06
N PHE A 51 -6.73 17.69 9.78
CA PHE A 51 -5.52 17.63 8.96
C PHE A 51 -5.80 17.75 7.46
N HIS A 52 -6.98 17.34 7.00
CA HIS A 52 -7.34 17.38 5.60
C HIS A 52 -7.40 18.81 5.06
N SER A 53 -6.65 19.10 3.99
CA SER A 53 -6.71 20.38 3.30
C SER A 53 -6.63 20.23 1.78
N GLY A 54 -7.18 21.23 1.05
CA GLY A 54 -7.21 21.28 -0.40
C GLY A 54 -8.13 20.23 -1.04
N LYS A 55 -8.67 20.52 -2.22
CA LYS A 55 -9.52 19.59 -2.98
C LYS A 55 -8.70 18.73 -3.96
N VAL A 56 -7.73 19.35 -4.63
CA VAL A 56 -6.92 18.72 -5.68
C VAL A 56 -5.48 19.20 -5.54
N ARG A 57 -4.50 18.33 -5.77
CA ARG A 57 -3.09 18.70 -5.83
C ARG A 57 -2.83 19.67 -6.98
N ARG A 58 -1.98 20.65 -6.74
CA ARG A 58 -1.49 21.54 -7.78
C ARG A 58 -0.74 20.75 -8.85
N ARG A 59 -0.93 21.12 -10.10
CA ARG A 59 -0.15 20.57 -11.20
C ARG A 59 1.29 21.10 -11.14
N THR A 60 2.25 20.27 -11.54
CA THR A 60 3.62 20.74 -11.69
C THR A 60 3.70 21.78 -12.81
N THR A 61 4.61 22.76 -12.67
CA THR A 61 4.77 23.83 -13.66
C THR A 61 5.16 23.26 -15.04
N GLU A 62 6.00 22.22 -15.05
CA GLU A 62 6.43 21.55 -16.28
C GLU A 62 5.27 20.85 -16.98
N TYR A 63 4.48 20.09 -16.24
CA TYR A 63 3.28 19.44 -16.78
C TYR A 63 2.29 20.47 -17.32
N GLN A 64 2.07 21.57 -16.60
CA GLN A 64 1.16 22.63 -17.02
C GLN A 64 1.62 23.29 -18.34
N LYS A 65 2.93 23.54 -18.50
CA LYS A 65 3.49 24.03 -19.76
C LYS A 65 3.20 23.08 -20.92
N GLN A 66 3.39 21.76 -20.74
CA GLN A 66 3.11 20.77 -21.78
C GLN A 66 1.62 20.67 -22.11
N VAL A 67 0.75 20.77 -21.10
CA VAL A 67 -0.72 20.82 -21.31
C VAL A 67 -1.11 22.03 -22.12
N SER A 68 -0.61 23.21 -21.77
CA SER A 68 -0.89 24.46 -22.51
C SER A 68 -0.37 24.40 -23.94
N HIS A 69 0.83 23.86 -24.15
CA HIS A 69 1.39 23.65 -25.48
C HIS A 69 0.57 22.66 -26.31
N MET A 70 0.16 21.54 -25.71
CA MET A 70 -0.72 20.56 -26.36
C MET A 70 -2.04 21.20 -26.80
N GLN A 71 -2.61 22.05 -25.96
CA GLN A 71 -3.85 22.75 -26.26
C GLN A 71 -3.65 23.77 -27.40
N TYR A 72 -2.55 24.52 -27.38
CA TYR A 72 -2.17 25.40 -28.48
C TYR A 72 -2.05 24.66 -29.82
N LEU A 73 -1.38 23.50 -29.84
CA LEU A 73 -1.25 22.68 -31.05
C LEU A 73 -2.62 22.26 -31.59
N LYS A 74 -3.50 21.78 -30.71
CA LYS A 74 -4.82 21.26 -31.11
C LYS A 74 -5.81 22.34 -31.53
N ASP A 75 -5.81 23.47 -30.84
CA ASP A 75 -6.88 24.48 -31.03
C ASP A 75 -6.42 25.58 -32.01
N ARG A 76 -5.16 25.99 -31.97
CA ARG A 76 -4.65 27.10 -32.76
C ARG A 76 -3.79 26.74 -33.94
N LYS A 77 -2.79 25.85 -33.75
CA LYS A 77 -1.86 25.49 -34.83
C LYS A 77 -2.52 24.53 -35.81
N TYR A 78 -3.17 23.48 -35.31
CA TYR A 78 -3.77 22.40 -36.09
C TYR A 78 -5.29 22.27 -35.85
N GLY A 79 -5.98 23.37 -35.58
CA GLY A 79 -7.44 23.40 -35.31
C GLY A 79 -8.24 22.83 -36.46
N LYS A 80 -9.48 22.41 -36.16
CA LYS A 80 -10.38 21.78 -37.14
C LYS A 80 -10.51 22.58 -38.42
N ASP A 81 -10.63 23.91 -38.31
CA ASP A 81 -10.79 24.81 -39.46
C ASP A 81 -9.62 24.88 -40.43
N LYS A 82 -8.43 24.48 -39.94
CA LYS A 82 -7.18 24.45 -40.71
C LYS A 82 -6.85 23.05 -41.21
N TRP A 83 -7.30 22.01 -40.49
CA TRP A 83 -6.94 20.63 -40.72
C TRP A 83 -7.29 20.13 -42.13
N ASP A 84 -8.40 20.57 -42.66
CA ASP A 84 -8.87 20.15 -43.99
C ASP A 84 -8.02 20.72 -45.12
N ASN A 85 -7.36 21.85 -44.89
CA ASN A 85 -6.50 22.55 -45.85
C ASN A 85 -5.05 22.03 -45.84
N PHE A 86 -4.63 21.16 -44.90
CA PHE A 86 -3.28 20.61 -44.84
C PHE A 86 -3.06 19.51 -45.88
N THR A 87 -1.88 19.50 -46.43
CA THR A 87 -1.39 18.40 -47.27
C THR A 87 -1.20 17.11 -46.45
N PRO A 88 -1.18 15.92 -47.06
CA PRO A 88 -0.90 14.69 -46.36
C PRO A 88 0.38 14.69 -45.54
N GLU A 89 1.43 15.34 -46.06
CA GLU A 89 2.76 15.47 -45.42
C GLU A 89 2.66 16.37 -44.17
N GLU A 90 1.98 17.51 -44.27
CA GLU A 90 1.76 18.43 -43.15
C GLU A 90 0.90 17.78 -42.07
N LYS A 91 -0.11 16.98 -42.41
CA LYS A 91 -0.91 16.20 -41.46
C LYS A 91 -0.04 15.17 -40.71
N GLN A 92 0.89 14.52 -41.41
CA GLN A 92 1.80 13.56 -40.83
C GLN A 92 2.77 14.25 -39.84
N ALA A 93 3.32 15.40 -40.22
CA ALA A 93 4.18 16.22 -39.36
C ALA A 93 3.42 16.72 -38.11
N ALA A 94 2.20 17.18 -38.28
CA ALA A 94 1.33 17.61 -37.16
C ALA A 94 1.05 16.47 -36.16
N VAL A 95 0.75 15.29 -36.67
CA VAL A 95 0.53 14.10 -35.82
C VAL A 95 1.82 13.72 -35.08
N ALA A 96 2.98 13.82 -35.73
CA ALA A 96 4.26 13.55 -35.10
C ALA A 96 4.56 14.53 -33.95
N GLU A 97 4.37 15.83 -34.17
CA GLU A 97 4.56 16.88 -33.14
C GLU A 97 3.61 16.70 -31.95
N ILE A 98 2.34 16.39 -32.21
CA ILE A 98 1.36 16.09 -31.15
C ILE A 98 1.79 14.84 -30.34
N LYS A 99 2.27 13.79 -31.01
CA LYS A 99 2.75 12.59 -30.33
C LYS A 99 3.99 12.87 -29.47
N GLU A 100 4.93 13.66 -29.98
CA GLU A 100 6.11 14.07 -29.24
C GLU A 100 5.76 14.90 -27.99
N THR A 101 4.91 15.92 -28.17
CA THR A 101 4.44 16.73 -27.03
C THR A 101 3.71 15.88 -26.00
N ARG A 102 2.92 14.90 -26.43
CA ARG A 102 2.26 13.96 -25.53
C ARG A 102 3.26 13.06 -24.80
N ALA A 103 4.30 12.61 -25.46
CA ALA A 103 5.37 11.83 -24.83
C ALA A 103 6.10 12.66 -23.75
N LYS A 104 6.44 13.92 -24.05
CA LYS A 104 7.02 14.87 -23.09
C LYS A 104 6.08 15.12 -21.90
N MET A 105 4.78 15.30 -22.14
CA MET A 105 3.79 15.46 -21.08
C MET A 105 3.69 14.22 -20.19
N MET A 106 3.86 13.03 -20.75
CA MET A 106 3.83 11.77 -20.02
C MET A 106 5.13 11.43 -19.28
N SER A 107 6.24 12.08 -19.59
CA SER A 107 7.53 11.86 -18.91
C SER A 107 7.66 12.65 -17.59
N VAL A 108 6.82 13.68 -17.38
CA VAL A 108 6.88 14.53 -16.19
C VAL A 108 5.71 14.25 -15.24
N PRO A 109 5.88 14.35 -13.90
CA PRO A 109 4.79 14.17 -12.94
C PRO A 109 3.67 15.19 -13.15
N ALA A 110 2.43 14.73 -13.18
CA ALA A 110 1.28 15.60 -13.42
C ALA A 110 0.97 16.51 -12.23
N SER A 111 1.13 16.00 -11.01
CA SER A 111 0.82 16.70 -9.77
C SER A 111 2.07 16.88 -8.93
N ASP A 112 2.15 18.00 -8.23
CA ASP A 112 3.25 18.30 -7.32
C ASP A 112 3.15 17.39 -6.08
N PRO A 113 4.11 16.47 -5.86
CA PRO A 113 4.07 15.58 -4.71
C PRO A 113 4.28 16.33 -3.37
N MET A 114 4.90 17.52 -3.42
CA MET A 114 5.20 18.37 -2.26
C MET A 114 4.26 19.56 -2.12
N ASP A 115 3.05 19.49 -2.69
CA ASP A 115 2.06 20.55 -2.55
C ASP A 115 1.62 20.71 -1.10
N LYS A 116 2.08 21.78 -0.48
CA LYS A 116 1.79 22.12 0.92
C LYS A 116 0.30 22.39 1.21
N ASN A 117 -0.48 22.69 0.17
CA ASN A 117 -1.91 22.97 0.30
C ASN A 117 -2.78 21.72 0.16
N PHE A 118 -2.18 20.56 -0.11
CA PHE A 118 -2.90 19.30 -0.24
C PHE A 118 -2.41 18.30 0.80
N ARG A 119 -3.21 18.11 1.85
CA ARG A 119 -2.91 17.20 2.95
C ARG A 119 -4.02 16.17 3.12
N ARG A 120 -3.62 14.94 3.40
CA ARG A 120 -4.55 13.83 3.71
C ARG A 120 -3.96 12.96 4.81
N LEU A 121 -4.83 12.50 5.67
CA LEU A 121 -4.57 11.49 6.67
C LEU A 121 -5.60 10.38 6.51
N VAL A 122 -5.17 9.15 6.41
CA VAL A 122 -6.02 7.96 6.36
C VAL A 122 -5.56 7.02 7.46
N TYR A 123 -6.49 6.53 8.21
CA TYR A 123 -6.26 5.63 9.34
C TYR A 123 -6.97 4.31 9.10
N VAL A 124 -6.30 3.20 9.42
CA VAL A 124 -6.84 1.85 9.38
C VAL A 124 -6.33 1.10 10.60
N ARG A 125 -7.20 0.43 11.33
CA ARG A 125 -6.86 -0.39 12.49
C ARG A 125 -7.39 -1.82 12.34
N TYR A 126 -6.62 -2.77 12.82
CA TYR A 126 -7.00 -4.15 12.98
C TYR A 126 -6.54 -4.61 14.37
N ALA A 127 -7.49 -4.84 15.28
CA ALA A 127 -7.23 -5.09 16.70
C ALA A 127 -6.39 -3.97 17.33
N ASP A 128 -5.19 -4.28 17.79
CA ASP A 128 -4.20 -3.36 18.37
C ASP A 128 -3.21 -2.80 17.34
N ASP A 129 -3.14 -3.40 16.15
CA ASP A 129 -2.30 -2.90 15.06
C ASP A 129 -3.01 -1.79 14.27
N PHE A 130 -2.30 -0.69 13.97
CA PHE A 130 -2.84 0.37 13.13
C PHE A 130 -1.82 0.90 12.11
N LEU A 131 -2.34 1.42 11.01
CA LEU A 131 -1.58 2.06 9.94
C LEU A 131 -2.14 3.44 9.67
N ILE A 132 -1.25 4.44 9.60
CA ILE A 132 -1.60 5.82 9.28
C ILE A 132 -0.89 6.21 7.98
N GLY A 133 -1.67 6.49 6.93
CA GLY A 133 -1.17 7.04 5.68
C GLY A 133 -1.26 8.56 5.67
N VAL A 134 -0.13 9.24 5.49
CA VAL A 134 -0.05 10.71 5.51
C VAL A 134 0.41 11.23 4.14
N ILE A 135 -0.36 12.17 3.58
CA ILE A 135 0.09 13.04 2.50
C ILE A 135 0.44 14.38 3.11
N GLY A 136 1.74 14.60 3.32
CA GLY A 136 2.29 15.77 3.99
C GLY A 136 3.81 15.71 4.01
N SER A 137 4.43 16.54 4.84
CA SER A 137 5.87 16.51 5.11
C SER A 137 6.23 15.37 6.09
N GLN A 138 7.52 15.08 6.21
CA GLN A 138 8.02 14.16 7.23
C GLN A 138 7.70 14.68 8.64
N GLN A 139 7.79 16.00 8.82
CA GLN A 139 7.46 16.63 10.11
C GLN A 139 5.98 16.42 10.47
N ASP A 140 5.07 16.57 9.52
CA ASP A 140 3.65 16.28 9.75
C ASP A 140 3.43 14.83 10.24
N ALA A 141 4.16 13.87 9.67
CA ALA A 141 4.06 12.47 10.10
C ALA A 141 4.62 12.23 11.50
N LEU A 142 5.71 12.93 11.87
CA LEU A 142 6.27 12.88 13.22
C LEU A 142 5.34 13.54 14.25
N ASP A 143 4.76 14.67 13.90
CA ASP A 143 3.82 15.38 14.77
C ASP A 143 2.57 14.53 15.04
N ILE A 144 2.02 13.89 14.00
CA ILE A 144 0.91 12.93 14.13
C ILE A 144 1.31 11.74 15.01
N LYS A 145 2.51 11.17 14.83
CA LYS A 145 3.01 10.07 15.69
C LYS A 145 3.03 10.49 17.16
N ASN A 146 3.55 11.68 17.45
CA ASN A 146 3.64 12.20 18.80
C ASN A 146 2.26 12.48 19.41
N GLU A 147 1.34 13.05 18.62
CA GLU A 147 -0.03 13.36 19.05
C GLU A 147 -0.82 12.08 19.37
N VAL A 148 -0.69 11.05 18.53
CA VAL A 148 -1.30 9.72 18.78
C VAL A 148 -0.68 9.08 20.03
N GLY A 149 0.64 9.15 20.20
CA GLY A 149 1.33 8.61 21.38
C GLY A 149 0.88 9.30 22.66
N ALA A 150 0.75 10.63 22.66
CA ALA A 150 0.24 11.40 23.79
C ALA A 150 -1.21 11.02 24.11
N PHE A 151 -2.08 10.92 23.10
CA PHE A 151 -3.47 10.50 23.28
C PHE A 151 -3.58 9.09 23.90
N LEU A 152 -2.82 8.12 23.40
CA LEU A 152 -2.81 6.76 23.93
C LEU A 152 -2.40 6.73 25.40
N LYS A 153 -1.36 7.49 25.77
CA LYS A 153 -0.84 7.55 27.14
C LYS A 153 -1.77 8.27 28.09
N GLU A 154 -2.29 9.43 27.71
CA GLU A 154 -3.07 10.31 28.60
C GLU A 154 -4.53 9.84 28.74
N ASN A 155 -5.15 9.43 27.65
CA ASN A 155 -6.57 9.08 27.61
C ASN A 155 -6.84 7.59 27.80
N LEU A 156 -5.98 6.73 27.23
CA LEU A 156 -6.17 5.29 27.25
C LEU A 156 -5.19 4.57 28.19
N HIS A 157 -4.24 5.26 28.79
CA HIS A 157 -3.20 4.66 29.64
C HIS A 157 -2.47 3.49 28.94
N LEU A 158 -2.30 3.60 27.63
CA LEU A 158 -1.59 2.64 26.80
C LEU A 158 -0.26 3.23 26.33
N GLU A 159 0.75 2.39 26.27
CA GLU A 159 2.05 2.78 25.72
C GLU A 159 2.20 2.29 24.29
N MET A 160 2.59 3.21 23.41
CA MET A 160 2.92 2.90 22.03
C MET A 160 4.33 2.32 21.94
N SER A 161 4.50 1.16 21.30
CA SER A 161 5.83 0.59 21.09
C SER A 161 6.62 1.45 20.11
N GLU A 162 7.64 2.15 20.61
CA GLU A 162 8.53 3.01 19.81
C GLU A 162 9.28 2.22 18.72
N GLU A 163 9.73 1.01 19.05
CA GLU A 163 10.47 0.13 18.14
C GLU A 163 9.62 -0.35 16.95
N LYS A 164 8.33 -0.56 17.16
CA LYS A 164 7.40 -1.05 16.14
C LYS A 164 6.72 0.09 15.37
N THR A 165 6.64 1.28 15.96
CA THR A 165 5.96 2.43 15.34
C THR A 165 6.94 3.28 14.57
N LEU A 166 7.11 2.96 13.30
CA LEU A 166 8.07 3.62 12.40
C LEU A 166 7.38 4.61 11.47
N VAL A 167 8.06 5.73 11.18
CA VAL A 167 7.69 6.66 10.12
C VAL A 167 8.45 6.29 8.86
N THR A 168 7.75 5.76 7.87
CA THR A 168 8.32 5.18 6.64
C THR A 168 7.95 6.02 5.43
N HIS A 169 8.91 6.30 4.56
CA HIS A 169 8.65 7.01 3.30
C HIS A 169 8.09 6.05 2.25
N ALA A 170 6.78 6.07 2.04
CA ALA A 170 6.01 5.09 1.27
C ALA A 170 6.46 4.82 -0.18
N LYS A 171 7.26 5.69 -0.81
CA LYS A 171 7.82 5.48 -2.16
C LYS A 171 9.23 4.89 -2.17
N ARG A 172 9.99 5.05 -1.06
CA ARG A 172 11.39 4.60 -0.97
C ARG A 172 11.50 3.32 -0.18
N ASP A 173 10.72 3.26 0.88
CA ASP A 173 10.75 2.17 1.84
C ASP A 173 9.38 1.49 1.89
N LYS A 174 9.32 0.31 2.49
CA LYS A 174 8.11 -0.48 2.66
C LYS A 174 7.65 -0.44 4.10
N ALA A 175 6.40 -0.08 4.33
CA ALA A 175 5.77 -0.21 5.63
C ALA A 175 5.27 -1.63 5.84
N HIS A 176 5.42 -2.16 7.04
CA HIS A 176 4.93 -3.48 7.41
C HIS A 176 3.62 -3.36 8.18
N PHE A 177 2.58 -4.06 7.71
CA PHE A 177 1.28 -4.10 8.38
C PHE A 177 0.59 -5.45 8.13
N LEU A 178 0.14 -6.12 9.18
CA LEU A 178 -0.54 -7.42 9.14
C LEU A 178 0.20 -8.49 8.31
N GLY A 179 1.52 -8.42 8.32
CA GLY A 179 2.34 -9.38 7.60
C GLY A 179 2.52 -9.09 6.12
N TYR A 180 2.05 -7.93 5.64
CA TYR A 180 2.29 -7.43 4.29
C TYR A 180 3.29 -6.28 4.28
N GLU A 181 3.98 -6.11 3.17
CA GLU A 181 4.76 -4.94 2.81
C GLU A 181 3.91 -4.00 1.98
N ILE A 182 3.80 -2.73 2.42
CA ILE A 182 2.99 -1.70 1.78
C ILE A 182 3.91 -0.62 1.25
N PHE A 183 3.76 -0.26 -0.01
CA PHE A 183 4.47 0.88 -0.58
C PHE A 183 3.65 1.55 -1.69
N VAL A 184 4.05 2.77 -2.07
CA VAL A 184 3.43 3.53 -3.14
C VAL A 184 4.26 3.40 -4.40
N CYS A 185 3.66 2.86 -5.45
CA CYS A 185 4.31 2.69 -6.74
C CYS A 185 4.62 4.06 -7.37
N ASP A 186 5.86 4.25 -7.81
CA ASP A 186 6.32 5.46 -8.51
C ASP A 186 6.62 5.22 -9.99
N ASP A 187 6.06 4.15 -10.56
CA ASP A 187 6.21 3.83 -11.99
C ASP A 187 5.45 4.85 -12.84
N GLN A 188 6.21 5.69 -13.55
CA GLN A 188 5.69 6.73 -14.44
C GLN A 188 5.48 6.20 -15.87
N THR A 189 5.74 4.92 -16.14
CA THR A 189 5.65 4.33 -17.48
C THR A 189 4.23 4.40 -18.02
N PRO A 190 4.02 5.01 -19.20
CA PRO A 190 2.70 5.07 -19.81
C PRO A 190 2.26 3.69 -20.31
N ARG A 191 1.07 3.26 -19.90
CA ARG A 191 0.46 1.99 -20.33
C ARG A 191 -0.91 2.23 -20.96
N LYS A 192 -1.34 1.34 -21.84
CA LYS A 192 -2.72 1.38 -22.38
C LYS A 192 -3.67 0.98 -21.26
N GLY A 193 -4.54 1.90 -20.86
CA GLY A 193 -5.63 1.61 -19.91
C GLY A 193 -6.77 0.81 -20.57
N ALA A 194 -7.74 0.37 -19.77
CA ALA A 194 -8.87 -0.44 -20.19
C ALA A 194 -9.69 0.16 -21.36
N ARG A 195 -9.67 1.48 -21.52
CA ARG A 195 -10.35 2.21 -22.61
C ARG A 195 -9.43 2.50 -23.81
N GLY A 196 -8.28 1.81 -23.93
CA GLY A 196 -7.31 1.99 -25.00
C GLY A 196 -6.51 3.32 -24.95
N LYS A 197 -6.78 4.20 -23.98
CA LYS A 197 -6.06 5.46 -23.80
C LYS A 197 -4.74 5.22 -23.09
N THR A 198 -3.64 5.78 -23.60
CA THR A 198 -2.35 5.76 -22.92
C THR A 198 -2.38 6.69 -21.71
N GLN A 199 -2.08 6.15 -20.53
CA GLN A 199 -2.07 6.87 -19.26
C GLN A 199 -1.08 6.23 -18.30
N ARG A 200 -0.66 6.96 -17.27
CA ARG A 200 0.14 6.42 -16.16
C ARG A 200 -0.80 5.72 -15.17
N VAL A 201 -0.89 4.41 -15.26
CA VAL A 201 -1.85 3.62 -14.47
C VAL A 201 -1.31 3.30 -13.09
N MET A 202 0.01 3.08 -12.98
CA MET A 202 0.63 2.56 -11.75
C MET A 202 1.11 3.64 -10.80
N SER A 203 1.36 4.87 -11.29
CA SER A 203 1.90 5.95 -10.46
C SER A 203 0.94 6.36 -9.34
N GLY A 204 1.43 6.29 -8.12
CA GLY A 204 0.68 6.65 -6.92
C GLY A 204 -0.29 5.58 -6.41
N GLN A 205 -0.30 4.38 -7.00
CA GLN A 205 -1.07 3.26 -6.46
C GLN A 205 -0.40 2.66 -5.24
N ILE A 206 -1.20 2.31 -4.25
CA ILE A 206 -0.75 1.55 -3.09
C ILE A 206 -0.64 0.08 -3.50
N MET A 207 0.54 -0.48 -3.29
CA MET A 207 0.85 -1.87 -3.60
C MET A 207 1.03 -2.65 -2.30
N LEU A 208 0.51 -3.86 -2.28
CA LEU A 208 0.62 -4.82 -1.18
C LEU A 208 1.42 -6.01 -1.66
N TYR A 209 2.47 -6.36 -0.92
CA TYR A 209 3.29 -7.53 -1.20
C TYR A 209 3.43 -8.41 0.04
N VAL A 210 3.49 -9.70 -0.18
CA VAL A 210 3.93 -10.63 0.87
C VAL A 210 5.46 -10.54 0.96
N PRO A 211 6.06 -10.34 2.14
CA PRO A 211 7.51 -10.33 2.33
C PRO A 211 8.18 -11.55 1.70
N LYS A 212 9.33 -11.32 1.06
CA LYS A 212 10.06 -12.37 0.32
C LYS A 212 10.32 -13.60 1.18
N ASP A 213 10.79 -13.39 2.38
CA ASP A 213 11.15 -14.43 3.35
C ASP A 213 9.94 -15.29 3.75
N LYS A 214 8.74 -14.73 3.85
CA LYS A 214 7.54 -15.49 4.19
C LYS A 214 7.15 -16.48 3.09
N TRP A 215 7.02 -16.00 1.85
CA TRP A 215 6.64 -16.90 0.78
C TRP A 215 7.77 -17.85 0.38
N MET A 216 9.05 -17.44 0.51
CA MET A 216 10.20 -18.34 0.38
C MET A 216 10.16 -19.45 1.41
N SER A 217 10.03 -19.10 2.69
CA SER A 217 9.92 -20.08 3.78
C SER A 217 8.79 -21.09 3.53
N LYS A 218 7.63 -20.62 3.03
CA LYS A 218 6.53 -21.49 2.64
C LYS A 218 6.90 -22.43 1.49
N LEU A 219 7.50 -21.92 0.41
CA LEU A 219 7.92 -22.75 -0.72
C LEU A 219 8.96 -23.81 -0.32
N PHE A 220 9.88 -23.46 0.59
CA PHE A 220 10.83 -24.42 1.13
C PHE A 220 10.15 -25.45 2.03
N SER A 221 9.24 -25.03 2.92
CA SER A 221 8.51 -25.96 3.79
C SER A 221 7.68 -26.98 2.99
N TYR A 222 7.19 -26.57 1.84
CA TYR A 222 6.46 -27.45 0.90
C TYR A 222 7.38 -28.25 -0.01
N GLN A 223 8.70 -28.07 0.09
CA GLN A 223 9.68 -28.71 -0.80
C GLN A 223 9.35 -28.49 -2.29
N ALA A 224 8.85 -27.31 -2.61
CA ALA A 224 8.42 -26.96 -3.98
C ALA A 224 9.51 -26.25 -4.78
N MET A 225 10.61 -25.82 -4.12
CA MET A 225 11.63 -25.00 -4.72
C MET A 225 13.00 -25.28 -4.09
N GLN A 226 14.04 -25.15 -4.90
CA GLN A 226 15.44 -25.10 -4.46
C GLN A 226 16.12 -23.87 -5.04
N ILE A 227 17.13 -23.35 -4.32
CA ILE A 227 18.00 -22.28 -4.78
C ILE A 227 19.37 -22.89 -5.05
N THR A 228 19.88 -22.64 -6.25
CA THR A 228 21.25 -22.89 -6.64
C THR A 228 21.90 -21.56 -6.99
N TYR A 229 23.22 -21.50 -6.97
CA TYR A 229 23.93 -20.29 -7.34
C TYR A 229 24.66 -20.50 -8.67
N ASP A 230 24.56 -19.53 -9.55
CA ASP A 230 25.32 -19.53 -10.80
C ASP A 230 26.83 -19.46 -10.46
N PRO A 231 27.64 -20.43 -10.93
CA PRO A 231 29.06 -20.49 -10.61
C PRO A 231 29.88 -19.33 -11.20
N VAL A 232 29.32 -18.61 -12.21
CA VAL A 232 30.05 -17.53 -12.91
C VAL A 232 29.79 -16.17 -12.28
N ASN A 233 28.53 -15.89 -11.92
CA ASN A 233 28.12 -14.54 -11.47
C ASN A 233 27.56 -14.53 -10.04
N GLY A 234 27.48 -15.67 -9.36
CA GLY A 234 26.97 -15.80 -8.01
C GLY A 234 25.47 -15.50 -7.83
N LYS A 235 24.71 -15.34 -8.92
CA LYS A 235 23.28 -15.05 -8.85
C LYS A 235 22.48 -16.27 -8.43
N GLU A 236 21.44 -16.02 -7.61
CA GLU A 236 20.47 -17.04 -7.23
C GLU A 236 19.68 -17.53 -8.45
N ILE A 237 19.73 -18.83 -8.70
CA ILE A 237 18.88 -19.52 -9.69
C ILE A 237 17.82 -20.29 -8.90
N TRP A 238 16.57 -19.95 -9.15
CA TRP A 238 15.41 -20.53 -8.49
C TRP A 238 14.80 -21.59 -9.36
N THR A 239 14.79 -22.85 -8.89
CA THR A 239 14.31 -23.98 -9.66
C THR A 239 13.17 -24.64 -8.90
N SER A 240 12.05 -24.90 -9.61
CA SER A 240 10.94 -25.67 -9.07
C SER A 240 11.34 -27.14 -8.90
N ILE A 241 10.89 -27.77 -7.82
CA ILE A 241 11.11 -29.20 -7.54
C ILE A 241 9.74 -29.88 -7.55
N SER A 242 9.69 -31.07 -8.18
CA SER A 242 8.51 -31.91 -8.08
C SER A 242 8.37 -32.49 -6.66
N ARG A 243 7.17 -32.44 -6.11
CA ARG A 243 6.85 -32.97 -4.77
C ARG A 243 6.67 -34.49 -4.84
N LYS A 244 7.78 -35.21 -4.86
CA LYS A 244 7.81 -36.68 -5.01
C LYS A 244 7.02 -37.41 -3.92
N GLN A 245 6.90 -36.83 -2.74
CA GLN A 245 6.09 -37.35 -1.63
C GLN A 245 4.59 -37.48 -1.93
N LEU A 246 4.09 -36.73 -2.91
CA LEU A 246 2.69 -36.80 -3.33
C LEU A 246 2.46 -37.86 -4.43
N LEU A 247 3.50 -38.43 -4.99
CA LEU A 247 3.40 -39.31 -6.16
C LEU A 247 2.60 -40.59 -5.88
N HIS A 248 2.55 -41.03 -4.64
CA HIS A 248 1.86 -42.26 -4.22
C HIS A 248 0.49 -42.00 -3.58
N LEU A 249 0.05 -40.75 -3.54
CA LEU A 249 -1.25 -40.37 -3.01
C LEU A 249 -2.30 -40.40 -4.11
N ASP A 250 -3.55 -40.61 -3.73
CA ASP A 250 -4.72 -40.47 -4.58
C ASP A 250 -4.92 -38.99 -4.98
N ASP A 251 -5.47 -38.75 -6.17
CA ASP A 251 -5.75 -37.40 -6.70
C ASP A 251 -6.55 -36.52 -5.71
N LEU A 252 -7.50 -37.15 -4.99
CA LEU A 252 -8.30 -36.45 -3.98
C LEU A 252 -7.46 -36.04 -2.75
N GLU A 253 -6.53 -36.89 -2.34
CA GLU A 253 -5.60 -36.59 -1.23
C GLU A 253 -4.61 -35.50 -1.63
N ILE A 254 -4.08 -35.56 -2.87
CA ILE A 254 -3.22 -34.51 -3.43
C ILE A 254 -3.96 -33.16 -3.42
N LEU A 255 -5.20 -33.15 -3.90
CA LEU A 255 -6.03 -31.94 -3.95
C LEU A 255 -6.31 -31.39 -2.53
N ARG A 256 -6.63 -32.27 -1.57
CA ARG A 256 -6.85 -31.88 -0.18
C ARG A 256 -5.60 -31.27 0.44
N GLN A 257 -4.43 -31.84 0.18
CA GLN A 257 -3.19 -31.31 0.69
C GLN A 257 -2.88 -29.92 0.14
N TYR A 258 -3.01 -29.72 -1.18
CA TYR A 258 -2.83 -28.38 -1.76
C TYR A 258 -3.84 -27.38 -1.23
N ASN A 259 -5.10 -27.75 -1.05
CA ASN A 259 -6.12 -26.85 -0.48
C ASN A 259 -5.88 -26.51 0.99
N ALA A 260 -5.20 -27.35 1.75
CA ALA A 260 -4.84 -27.08 3.14
C ALA A 260 -3.59 -26.19 3.27
N GLU A 261 -2.78 -26.09 2.22
CA GLU A 261 -1.54 -25.31 2.19
C GLU A 261 -1.75 -23.87 1.70
N ILE A 262 -2.83 -23.62 0.95
CA ILE A 262 -3.24 -22.32 0.45
C ILE A 262 -4.00 -21.54 1.51
#